data_464ce2b591d86d5cbf26ae44dbc109f6
#
_entry.id   464ce2b591d86d5cbf26ae44dbc109f6
#
_cell.length_a   1.000
_cell.length_b   1.000
_cell.length_c   1.000
_cell.angle_alpha   90.00
_cell.angle_beta   90.00
_cell.angle_gamma   90.00
#
_symmetry.space_group_name_H-M   'P 1'
#
loop_
_entity.id
_entity.type
_entity.pdbx_description
1 polymer ?
#
loop_
_entity_poly.entity_id
_entity_poly.type
_entity_poly.pdbx_seq_one_letter_code
_entity_poly.pdbx_strand_id
1 'polypeptide(L)'
;MSGFLSAHGYEPGPTQRPFLAGAISGTLATAPAVALLYGLGSLAIEARILGLPIAGTIIAGWLLMAVAGAAYARLLGRAANDPRGGWLFGMAFGFALWAAGGVFILPLAGDGQLPTGPAATGVFLSLVLWGGALGGVLPFIHRLLHRRLDDVEIAVNLGSTAAAPGIPRP
;
A
#
# COMPACT_ATOMS: atom_id res chain seq x y z
N MET A 1 19.24 -14.08 -13.52
CA MET A 1 17.94 -13.39 -13.81
C MET A 1 18.05 -11.86 -13.86
N SER A 2 19.10 -11.25 -13.33
CA SER A 2 19.33 -9.78 -13.38
C SER A 2 19.54 -9.23 -14.81
N GLY A 3 20.19 -9.98 -15.71
CA GLY A 3 20.51 -9.52 -17.06
C GLY A 3 19.31 -9.31 -18.01
N PHE A 4 18.19 -10.04 -17.79
CA PHE A 4 17.01 -9.86 -18.63
C PHE A 4 16.23 -8.57 -18.29
N LEU A 5 16.27 -8.13 -17.02
CA LEU A 5 15.59 -6.93 -16.56
C LEU A 5 16.35 -5.66 -16.94
N SER A 6 17.70 -5.69 -16.85
CA SER A 6 18.53 -4.56 -17.29
C SER A 6 18.50 -4.36 -18.80
N ALA A 7 18.39 -5.44 -19.60
CA ALA A 7 18.22 -5.35 -21.04
C ALA A 7 16.92 -4.64 -21.48
N HIS A 8 15.92 -4.52 -20.59
CA HIS A 8 14.65 -3.83 -20.83
C HIS A 8 14.56 -2.47 -20.11
N GLY A 9 15.68 -1.95 -19.61
CA GLY A 9 15.75 -0.62 -18.98
C GLY A 9 14.99 -0.50 -17.67
N TYR A 10 14.65 -1.62 -17.01
CA TYR A 10 13.95 -1.63 -15.74
C TYR A 10 14.78 -2.32 -14.66
N GLU A 11 15.39 -1.53 -13.80
CA GLU A 11 15.93 -1.99 -12.53
C GLU A 11 14.97 -1.56 -11.40
N PRO A 12 14.34 -2.51 -10.68
CA PRO A 12 13.55 -2.18 -9.52
C PRO A 12 14.47 -1.60 -8.44
N GLY A 13 14.51 -0.28 -8.37
CA GLY A 13 15.23 0.44 -7.33
C GLY A 13 14.52 0.36 -5.97
N PRO A 14 15.21 0.75 -4.88
CA PRO A 14 14.55 0.91 -3.59
C PRO A 14 13.46 1.96 -3.70
N THR A 15 12.32 1.71 -3.04
CA THR A 15 11.22 2.67 -3.00
C THR A 15 11.69 3.93 -2.27
N GLN A 16 11.69 5.07 -2.97
CA GLN A 16 11.95 6.37 -2.34
C GLN A 16 10.71 6.80 -1.57
N ARG A 17 10.89 7.40 -0.40
CA ARG A 17 9.79 7.77 0.51
C ARG A 17 8.79 6.61 0.72
N PRO A 18 9.28 5.42 1.16
CA PRO A 18 8.47 4.20 1.19
C PRO A 18 7.19 4.37 2.03
N PHE A 19 7.26 5.11 3.13
CA PHE A 19 6.10 5.36 3.98
C PHE A 19 4.99 6.11 3.23
N LEU A 20 5.34 7.17 2.50
CA LEU A 20 4.36 7.96 1.76
C LEU A 20 3.79 7.18 0.57
N ALA A 21 4.65 6.57 -0.23
CA ALA A 21 4.22 5.77 -1.38
C ALA A 21 3.33 4.61 -0.93
N GLY A 22 3.72 3.91 0.14
CA GLY A 22 2.96 2.80 0.71
C GLY A 22 1.63 3.24 1.31
N ALA A 23 1.58 4.35 2.06
CA ALA A 23 0.36 4.87 2.64
C ALA A 23 -0.66 5.28 1.56
N ILE A 24 -0.23 5.99 0.51
CA ILE A 24 -1.09 6.37 -0.62
C ILE A 24 -1.61 5.12 -1.33
N SER A 25 -0.73 4.16 -1.64
CA SER A 25 -1.12 2.92 -2.33
C SER A 25 -2.07 2.08 -1.48
N GLY A 26 -1.81 1.97 -0.16
CA GLY A 26 -2.68 1.27 0.79
C GLY A 26 -4.06 1.90 0.88
N THR A 27 -4.13 3.23 0.93
CA THR A 27 -5.37 4.00 0.90
C THR A 27 -6.17 3.74 -0.38
N LEU A 28 -5.53 3.78 -1.55
CA LEU A 28 -6.20 3.52 -2.83
C LEU A 28 -6.69 2.07 -2.94
N ALA A 29 -5.88 1.12 -2.49
CA ALA A 29 -6.23 -0.30 -2.48
C ALA A 29 -7.40 -0.64 -1.54
N THR A 30 -7.70 0.23 -0.56
CA THR A 30 -8.79 0.00 0.40
C THR A 30 -10.17 0.11 -0.24
N ALA A 31 -10.35 0.93 -1.28
CA ALA A 31 -11.65 1.12 -1.91
C ALA A 31 -12.29 -0.19 -2.42
N PRO A 32 -11.63 -1.00 -3.28
CA PRO A 32 -12.20 -2.28 -3.72
C PRO A 32 -12.34 -3.31 -2.57
N ALA A 33 -11.47 -3.28 -1.56
CA ALA A 33 -11.57 -4.17 -0.41
C ALA A 33 -12.82 -3.87 0.44
N VAL A 34 -13.09 -2.59 0.72
CA VAL A 34 -14.31 -2.17 1.44
C VAL A 34 -15.57 -2.52 0.65
N ALA A 35 -15.57 -2.35 -0.68
CA ALA A 35 -16.70 -2.75 -1.52
C ALA A 35 -16.97 -4.26 -1.40
N LEU A 36 -15.94 -5.09 -1.36
CA LEU A 36 -16.07 -6.53 -1.18
C LEU A 36 -16.56 -6.90 0.22
N LEU A 37 -16.01 -6.28 1.28
CA LEU A 37 -16.49 -6.45 2.66
C LEU A 37 -17.97 -6.11 2.81
N TYR A 38 -18.40 -5.00 2.20
CA TYR A 38 -19.79 -4.59 2.20
C TYR A 38 -20.69 -5.60 1.47
N GLY A 39 -20.28 -6.00 0.26
CA GLY A 39 -21.06 -6.93 -0.58
C GLY A 39 -21.23 -8.32 0.04
N LEU A 40 -20.29 -8.79 0.86
CA LEU A 40 -20.35 -10.07 1.56
C LEU A 40 -20.91 -9.97 3.01
N GLY A 41 -21.35 -8.77 3.42
CA GLY A 41 -21.89 -8.54 4.76
C GLY A 41 -20.86 -8.57 5.89
N SER A 42 -19.58 -8.71 5.58
CA SER A 42 -18.49 -8.81 6.55
C SER A 42 -18.32 -7.53 7.34
N LEU A 43 -18.50 -6.37 6.71
CA LEU A 43 -18.35 -5.05 7.33
C LEU A 43 -19.30 -4.83 8.52
N ALA A 44 -20.55 -5.31 8.43
CA ALA A 44 -21.51 -5.20 9.51
C ALA A 44 -21.11 -6.07 10.74
N ILE A 45 -20.46 -7.20 10.49
CA ILE A 45 -19.97 -8.10 11.53
C ILE A 45 -18.74 -7.49 12.19
N GLU A 46 -17.79 -6.97 11.42
CA GLU A 46 -16.62 -6.25 11.97
C GLU A 46 -17.05 -5.04 12.82
N ALA A 47 -18.00 -4.25 12.34
CA ALA A 47 -18.55 -3.10 13.06
C ALA A 47 -19.13 -3.53 14.42
N ARG A 48 -19.84 -4.65 14.46
CA ARG A 48 -20.40 -5.23 15.70
C ARG A 48 -19.31 -5.71 16.65
N ILE A 49 -18.31 -6.42 16.15
CA ILE A 49 -17.19 -6.93 16.97
C ILE A 49 -16.39 -5.77 17.57
N LEU A 50 -16.15 -4.72 16.78
CA LEU A 50 -15.39 -3.54 17.22
C LEU A 50 -16.21 -2.57 18.07
N GLY A 51 -17.53 -2.77 18.18
CA GLY A 51 -18.43 -1.84 18.87
C GLY A 51 -18.50 -0.45 18.22
N LEU A 52 -18.23 -0.36 16.93
CA LEU A 52 -18.19 0.88 16.17
C LEU A 52 -19.38 0.97 15.20
N PRO A 53 -19.85 2.18 14.87
CA PRO A 53 -20.77 2.36 13.75
C PRO A 53 -20.04 2.00 12.42
N ILE A 54 -20.79 1.59 11.39
CA ILE A 54 -20.24 1.18 10.10
C ILE A 54 -19.28 2.25 9.51
N ALA A 55 -19.65 3.51 9.60
CA ALA A 55 -18.80 4.60 9.13
C ALA A 55 -17.47 4.69 9.92
N GLY A 56 -17.53 4.50 11.23
CA GLY A 56 -16.36 4.44 12.10
C GLY A 56 -15.43 3.27 11.77
N THR A 57 -16.01 2.10 11.50
CA THR A 57 -15.29 0.90 11.07
C THR A 57 -14.58 1.14 9.73
N ILE A 58 -15.25 1.76 8.76
CA ILE A 58 -14.64 2.11 7.47
C ILE A 58 -13.46 3.06 7.67
N ILE A 59 -13.63 4.13 8.44
CA ILE A 59 -12.57 5.11 8.69
C ILE A 59 -11.37 4.47 9.40
N ALA A 60 -11.62 3.71 10.47
CA ALA A 60 -10.59 2.99 11.20
C ALA A 60 -9.85 2.00 10.32
N GLY A 61 -10.57 1.21 9.51
CA GLY A 61 -10.02 0.30 8.52
C GLY A 61 -9.16 1.02 7.49
N TRP A 62 -9.62 2.16 6.98
CA TRP A 62 -8.87 2.95 6.00
C TRP A 62 -7.53 3.44 6.56
N LEU A 63 -7.53 3.99 7.78
CA LEU A 63 -6.32 4.42 8.47
C LEU A 63 -5.36 3.26 8.72
N LEU A 64 -5.88 2.12 9.19
CA LEU A 64 -5.10 0.92 9.42
C LEU A 64 -4.45 0.42 8.12
N MET A 65 -5.20 0.40 7.02
CA MET A 65 -4.69 -0.03 5.71
C MET A 65 -3.66 0.94 5.13
N ALA A 66 -3.77 2.24 5.40
CA ALA A 66 -2.72 3.21 5.05
C ALA A 66 -1.41 2.93 5.80
N VAL A 67 -1.48 2.64 7.10
CA VAL A 67 -0.33 2.26 7.93
C VAL A 67 0.27 0.92 7.46
N ALA A 68 -0.59 -0.08 7.20
CA ALA A 68 -0.15 -1.38 6.68
C ALA A 68 0.51 -1.25 5.31
N GLY A 69 0.01 -0.39 4.42
CA GLY A 69 0.62 -0.08 3.14
C GLY A 69 2.00 0.58 3.29
N ALA A 70 2.15 1.50 4.24
CA ALA A 70 3.44 2.10 4.57
C ALA A 70 4.45 1.06 5.07
N ALA A 71 4.00 0.15 5.95
CA ALA A 71 4.80 -0.97 6.44
C ALA A 71 5.23 -1.91 5.30
N TYR A 72 4.30 -2.29 4.41
CA TYR A 72 4.56 -3.10 3.22
C TYR A 72 5.68 -2.51 2.38
N ALA A 73 5.56 -1.24 1.98
CA ALA A 73 6.55 -0.58 1.15
C ALA A 73 7.93 -0.46 1.83
N ARG A 74 7.95 -0.29 3.16
CA ARG A 74 9.18 -0.22 3.95
C ARG A 74 9.86 -1.57 4.14
N LEU A 75 9.08 -2.61 4.41
CA LEU A 75 9.58 -3.95 4.73
C LEU A 75 10.03 -4.71 3.48
N LEU A 76 9.26 -4.63 2.40
CA LEU A 76 9.51 -5.41 1.20
C LEU A 76 10.35 -4.67 0.15
N GLY A 77 10.58 -3.36 0.31
CA GLY A 77 11.53 -2.57 -0.46
C GLY A 77 11.48 -2.81 -1.98
N ARG A 78 12.53 -3.42 -2.52
CA ARG A 78 12.63 -3.69 -3.97
C ARG A 78 11.57 -4.65 -4.48
N ALA A 79 11.21 -5.69 -3.72
CA ALA A 79 10.19 -6.67 -4.11
C ALA A 79 8.81 -6.02 -4.24
N ALA A 80 8.49 -5.09 -3.35
CA ALA A 80 7.25 -4.32 -3.39
C ALA A 80 7.17 -3.37 -4.59
N ASN A 81 8.32 -2.91 -5.11
CA ASN A 81 8.40 -1.97 -6.22
C ASN A 81 8.54 -2.64 -7.60
N ASP A 82 8.45 -3.97 -7.68
CA ASP A 82 8.47 -4.70 -8.94
C ASP A 82 7.07 -4.68 -9.61
N PRO A 83 6.89 -4.05 -10.79
CA PRO A 83 5.59 -4.00 -11.46
C PRO A 83 5.09 -5.37 -11.95
N ARG A 84 5.99 -6.36 -12.08
CA ARG A 84 5.63 -7.70 -12.57
C ARG A 84 5.29 -8.67 -11.46
N GLY A 85 5.97 -8.56 -10.30
CA GLY A 85 5.84 -9.46 -9.17
C GLY A 85 5.27 -8.83 -7.91
N GLY A 86 5.25 -7.50 -7.81
CA GLY A 86 4.83 -6.78 -6.59
C GLY A 86 3.42 -7.12 -6.11
N TRP A 87 2.50 -7.39 -7.04
CA TRP A 87 1.13 -7.81 -6.70
C TRP A 87 1.08 -9.15 -5.97
N LEU A 88 1.97 -10.10 -6.30
CA LEU A 88 2.07 -11.38 -5.59
C LEU A 88 2.58 -11.19 -4.16
N PHE A 89 3.62 -10.38 -3.98
CA PHE A 89 4.11 -10.02 -2.66
C PHE A 89 3.05 -9.26 -1.85
N GLY A 90 2.28 -8.42 -2.51
CA GLY A 90 1.13 -7.75 -1.91
C GLY A 90 0.06 -8.74 -1.45
N MET A 91 -0.33 -9.70 -2.27
CA MET A 91 -1.28 -10.76 -1.88
C MET A 91 -0.76 -11.58 -0.70
N ALA A 92 0.52 -11.96 -0.71
CA ALA A 92 1.14 -12.69 0.41
C ALA A 92 1.12 -11.84 1.70
N PHE A 93 1.35 -10.55 1.61
CA PHE A 93 1.26 -9.63 2.73
C PHE A 93 -0.19 -9.49 3.22
N GLY A 94 -1.16 -9.36 2.33
CA GLY A 94 -2.59 -9.36 2.66
C GLY A 94 -3.04 -10.66 3.34
N PHE A 95 -2.54 -11.79 2.87
CA PHE A 95 -2.74 -13.09 3.53
C PHE A 95 -2.14 -13.11 4.94
N ALA A 96 -0.92 -12.60 5.13
CA ALA A 96 -0.29 -12.52 6.45
C ALA A 96 -1.08 -11.61 7.41
N LEU A 97 -1.61 -10.49 6.92
CA LEU A 97 -2.49 -9.62 7.70
C LEU A 97 -3.80 -10.30 8.06
N TRP A 98 -4.38 -11.09 7.16
CA TRP A 98 -5.56 -11.89 7.47
C TRP A 98 -5.25 -12.93 8.55
N ALA A 99 -4.15 -13.65 8.43
CA ALA A 99 -3.76 -14.64 9.43
C ALA A 99 -3.53 -13.98 10.81
N ALA A 100 -2.82 -12.86 10.85
CA ALA A 100 -2.56 -12.14 12.09
C ALA A 100 -3.83 -11.46 12.65
N GLY A 101 -4.54 -10.71 11.80
CA GLY A 101 -5.70 -9.90 12.20
C GLY A 101 -6.97 -10.72 12.33
N GLY A 102 -7.33 -11.45 11.28
CA GLY A 102 -8.59 -12.17 11.18
C GLY A 102 -8.64 -13.43 12.03
N VAL A 103 -7.50 -14.16 12.15
CA VAL A 103 -7.46 -15.44 12.87
C VAL A 103 -7.01 -15.27 14.32
N PHE A 104 -6.15 -14.29 14.63
CA PHE A 104 -5.66 -14.10 16.01
C PHE A 104 -6.28 -12.90 16.69
N ILE A 105 -6.19 -11.69 16.11
CA ILE A 105 -6.57 -10.45 16.79
C ILE A 105 -8.09 -10.32 16.89
N LEU A 106 -8.83 -10.60 15.83
CA LEU A 106 -10.28 -10.43 15.80
C LEU A 106 -11.01 -11.33 16.80
N PRO A 107 -10.66 -12.62 16.96
CA PRO A 107 -11.24 -13.46 18.01
C PRO A 107 -10.93 -12.97 19.43
N LEU A 108 -9.71 -12.45 19.66
CA LEU A 108 -9.34 -11.91 20.97
C LEU A 108 -10.15 -10.65 21.32
N ALA A 109 -10.49 -9.83 20.30
CA ALA A 109 -11.32 -8.65 20.48
C ALA A 109 -12.82 -8.97 20.60
N GLY A 110 -13.26 -10.12 20.06
CA GLY A 110 -14.65 -10.55 19.97
C GLY A 110 -15.02 -11.75 20.84
N ASP A 111 -14.51 -11.83 22.07
CA ASP A 111 -14.81 -12.90 23.04
C ASP A 111 -14.53 -14.32 22.52
N GLY A 112 -13.49 -14.49 21.70
CA GLY A 112 -13.06 -15.77 21.16
C GLY A 112 -13.88 -16.29 19.97
N GLN A 113 -14.84 -15.52 19.47
CA GLN A 113 -15.65 -15.93 18.32
C GLN A 113 -14.95 -15.61 17.00
N LEU A 114 -14.67 -16.68 16.23
CA LEU A 114 -14.20 -16.54 14.86
C LEU A 114 -15.39 -16.23 13.93
N PRO A 115 -15.25 -15.25 13.03
CA PRO A 115 -16.20 -15.10 11.94
C PRO A 115 -16.29 -16.41 11.13
N THR A 116 -17.50 -16.86 10.84
CA THR A 116 -17.74 -18.09 10.06
C THR A 116 -18.55 -17.79 8.81
N GLY A 117 -18.55 -18.73 7.88
CA GLY A 117 -19.35 -18.61 6.66
C GLY A 117 -18.90 -17.48 5.72
N PRO A 118 -19.86 -16.84 4.99
CA PRO A 118 -19.54 -15.81 3.99
C PRO A 118 -18.78 -14.60 4.54
N ALA A 119 -18.99 -14.26 5.80
CA ALA A 119 -18.32 -13.14 6.45
C ALA A 119 -16.82 -13.38 6.64
N ALA A 120 -16.43 -14.58 7.07
CA ALA A 120 -15.01 -14.95 7.18
C ALA A 120 -14.33 -14.95 5.81
N THR A 121 -15.02 -15.47 4.80
CA THR A 121 -14.55 -15.44 3.41
C THR A 121 -14.40 -14.01 2.91
N GLY A 122 -15.32 -13.12 3.27
CA GLY A 122 -15.27 -11.70 2.91
C GLY A 122 -14.04 -10.99 3.49
N VAL A 123 -13.72 -11.22 4.76
CA VAL A 123 -12.50 -10.67 5.40
C VAL A 123 -11.24 -11.19 4.71
N PHE A 124 -11.17 -12.50 4.46
CA PHE A 124 -10.05 -13.12 3.77
C PHE A 124 -9.84 -12.53 2.37
N LEU A 125 -10.88 -12.58 1.54
CA LEU A 125 -10.80 -12.12 0.15
C LEU A 125 -10.52 -10.62 0.06
N SER A 126 -11.08 -9.80 0.94
CA SER A 126 -10.84 -8.36 0.94
C SER A 126 -9.39 -8.02 1.27
N LEU A 127 -8.76 -8.70 2.22
CA LEU A 127 -7.35 -8.47 2.57
C LEU A 127 -6.40 -8.97 1.48
N VAL A 128 -6.69 -10.12 0.86
CA VAL A 128 -5.90 -10.62 -0.28
C VAL A 128 -6.05 -9.70 -1.50
N LEU A 129 -7.27 -9.26 -1.81
CA LEU A 129 -7.54 -8.30 -2.89
C LEU A 129 -6.84 -6.95 -2.61
N TRP A 130 -6.96 -6.44 -1.38
CA TRP A 130 -6.27 -5.23 -0.95
C TRP A 130 -4.76 -5.34 -1.15
N GLY A 131 -4.16 -6.44 -0.70
CA GLY A 131 -2.73 -6.67 -0.85
C GLY A 131 -2.29 -6.73 -2.31
N GLY A 132 -3.03 -7.43 -3.16
CA GLY A 132 -2.79 -7.49 -4.61
C GLY A 132 -2.88 -6.11 -5.27
N ALA A 133 -3.91 -5.34 -4.94
CA ALA A 133 -4.09 -3.97 -5.42
C ALA A 133 -2.98 -3.04 -4.91
N LEU A 134 -2.61 -3.14 -3.62
CA LEU A 134 -1.48 -2.40 -3.03
C LEU A 134 -0.19 -2.66 -3.80
N GLY A 135 0.19 -3.93 -3.99
CA GLY A 135 1.42 -4.30 -4.68
C GLY A 135 1.41 -3.95 -6.16
N GLY A 136 0.24 -3.95 -6.81
CA GLY A 136 0.07 -3.49 -8.18
C GLY A 136 0.15 -1.97 -8.35
N VAL A 137 -0.40 -1.21 -7.39
CA VAL A 137 -0.45 0.27 -7.45
C VAL A 137 0.86 0.91 -7.01
N LEU A 138 1.56 0.32 -6.05
CA LEU A 138 2.77 0.90 -5.44
C LEU A 138 3.84 1.33 -6.47
N PRO A 139 4.20 0.53 -7.49
CA PRO A 139 5.21 0.95 -8.47
C PRO A 139 4.80 2.20 -9.27
N PHE A 140 3.51 2.39 -9.52
CA PHE A 140 3.00 3.58 -10.22
C PHE A 140 3.07 4.82 -9.33
N ILE A 141 2.66 4.70 -8.08
CA ILE A 141 2.76 5.81 -7.10
C ILE A 141 4.23 6.18 -6.86
N HIS A 142 5.10 5.20 -6.73
CA HIS A 142 6.53 5.44 -6.59
C HIS A 142 7.10 6.24 -7.77
N ARG A 143 6.79 5.84 -9.00
CA ARG A 143 7.21 6.57 -10.22
C ARG A 143 6.67 8.00 -10.26
N LEU A 144 5.41 8.19 -9.86
CA LEU A 144 4.79 9.51 -9.84
C LEU A 144 5.49 10.44 -8.83
N LEU A 145 5.83 9.94 -7.65
CA LEU A 145 6.55 10.68 -6.64
C LEU A 145 7.99 10.99 -7.06
N HIS A 146 8.64 10.07 -7.79
CA HIS A 146 10.00 10.25 -8.27
C HIS A 146 10.09 11.35 -9.34
N ARG A 147 9.22 11.35 -10.34
CA ARG A 147 9.16 12.39 -11.36
C ARG A 147 9.02 13.79 -10.77
N ARG A 148 8.18 13.96 -9.75
CA ARG A 148 8.01 15.26 -9.08
C ARG A 148 9.27 15.77 -8.38
N LEU A 149 10.12 14.87 -7.89
CA LEU A 149 11.37 15.27 -7.25
C LEU A 149 12.40 15.73 -8.30
N ASP A 150 12.49 15.03 -9.42
CA ASP A 150 13.37 15.39 -10.51
C ASP A 150 13.00 16.75 -11.10
N ASP A 151 11.71 17.03 -11.28
CA ASP A 151 11.21 18.33 -11.76
C ASP A 151 11.58 19.48 -10.81
N VAL A 152 11.47 19.26 -9.49
CA VAL A 152 11.82 20.28 -8.46
C VAL A 152 13.33 20.51 -8.43
N GLU A 153 14.15 19.46 -8.54
CA GLU A 153 15.61 19.57 -8.55
C GLU A 153 16.10 20.32 -9.79
N ILE A 154 15.53 20.05 -10.96
CA ILE A 154 15.84 20.78 -12.20
C ILE A 154 15.47 22.25 -12.05
N ALA A 155 14.30 22.58 -11.51
CA ALA A 155 13.86 23.95 -11.32
C ALA A 155 14.78 24.74 -10.35
N VAL A 156 15.22 24.09 -9.26
CA VAL A 156 16.16 24.69 -8.29
C VAL A 156 17.52 24.94 -8.95
N ASN A 157 18.03 23.99 -9.71
CA ASN A 157 19.33 24.10 -10.37
C ASN A 157 19.32 25.20 -11.45
N LEU A 158 18.25 25.30 -12.24
CA LEU A 158 18.09 26.38 -13.22
C LEU A 158 17.98 27.76 -12.57
N GLY A 159 17.27 27.88 -11.46
CA GLY A 159 17.17 29.10 -10.66
C GLY A 159 18.50 29.53 -10.06
N SER A 160 19.30 28.57 -9.58
CA SER A 160 20.64 28.83 -9.03
C SER A 160 21.64 29.28 -10.11
N THR A 161 21.56 28.72 -11.30
CA THR A 161 22.45 29.09 -12.41
C THR A 161 22.16 30.49 -12.96
N ALA A 162 20.87 30.89 -12.94
CA ALA A 162 20.45 32.22 -13.35
C ALA A 162 20.82 33.31 -12.34
N ALA A 163 21.01 32.96 -11.06
CA ALA A 163 21.35 33.89 -9.99
C ALA A 163 22.87 34.04 -9.76
N ALA A 164 23.73 33.34 -10.48
CA ALA A 164 25.18 33.47 -10.37
C ALA A 164 25.63 34.75 -11.09
N PRO A 165 26.02 35.84 -10.39
CA PRO A 165 26.55 37.03 -11.02
C PRO A 165 27.88 36.66 -11.68
N GLY A 166 28.04 37.03 -12.96
CA GLY A 166 29.19 36.69 -13.79
C GLY A 166 30.51 37.01 -13.08
N ILE A 167 31.26 35.99 -12.73
CA ILE A 167 32.65 36.14 -12.30
C ILE A 167 33.44 36.43 -13.58
N PRO A 168 34.06 37.60 -13.73
CA PRO A 168 34.93 37.88 -14.87
C PRO A 168 36.09 36.91 -14.81
N ARG A 169 36.23 36.12 -15.88
CA ARG A 169 37.43 35.26 -16.06
C ARG A 169 38.61 36.15 -16.39
N PRO A 170 39.76 35.94 -15.78
CA PRO A 170 40.99 36.65 -16.07
C PRO A 170 41.53 36.37 -17.50
#